data_fc5b4eb5682d55f725ecf34f63581a18
#
_entry.id   fc5b4eb5682d55f725ecf34f63581a18
#
_cell.length_a   1.000
_cell.length_b   1.000
_cell.length_c   1.000
_cell.angle_alpha   90.00
_cell.angle_beta   90.00
_cell.angle_gamma   90.00
#
_symmetry.space_group_name_H-M   'P 1'
#
loop_
_entity.id
_entity.type
_entity.pdbx_description
1 polymer ?
#
loop_
_entity_poly.entity_id
_entity_poly.type
_entity_poly.pdbx_seq_one_letter_code
_entity_poly.pdbx_strand_id
1 'polypeptide(L)'
;MIEIHHINAGWLRTSVHPEITCHCLILQEGDQVALVDVGIGVKDAEDPVGRLGQQLIDLAGFTFDADETAFRKLEQRGIDPHCLGHIILTHADPDHAGGLADFPQAMVHVSQEELDNVNSGHWRYVTANFAHQPKWVPRAINDAEFFGLPARRLPLGFSQDILLVPLFGHTKGHCGVAIPQGDRWFLHVGDAYYLKAELTDLNHTVDQLAEMRADDNEARLESLDHLRRIAREHADVVTMCGYHDVTEWRAFTK
;
A
#
# COMPACT_ATOMS: atom_id res chain seq x y z
N MET A 1 11.71 -7.00 17.87
CA MET A 1 10.73 -7.55 16.87
C MET A 1 9.90 -6.37 16.37
N ILE A 2 9.65 -6.27 15.09
CA ILE A 2 8.88 -5.17 14.51
C ILE A 2 7.40 -5.34 14.89
N GLU A 3 6.83 -4.37 15.56
CA GLU A 3 5.40 -4.32 15.85
C GLU A 3 4.66 -3.80 14.62
N ILE A 4 3.54 -4.42 14.28
CA ILE A 4 2.70 -4.05 13.14
C ILE A 4 1.36 -3.55 13.70
N HIS A 5 1.07 -2.26 13.48
CA HIS A 5 -0.21 -1.70 13.82
C HIS A 5 -1.03 -1.45 12.56
N HIS A 6 -2.17 -2.09 12.48
CA HIS A 6 -3.10 -1.96 11.37
C HIS A 6 -3.95 -0.69 11.53
N ILE A 7 -3.92 0.16 10.53
CA ILE A 7 -4.74 1.39 10.49
C ILE A 7 -5.54 1.43 9.20
N ASN A 8 -6.69 2.09 9.24
CA ASN A 8 -7.38 2.53 8.04
C ASN A 8 -7.10 4.02 7.85
N ALA A 9 -6.52 4.40 6.72
CA ALA A 9 -6.14 5.76 6.39
C ALA A 9 -7.05 6.37 5.30
N GLY A 10 -8.34 6.07 5.39
CA GLY A 10 -9.38 6.56 4.49
C GLY A 10 -10.37 5.48 4.09
N TRP A 11 -11.47 5.92 3.50
CA TRP A 11 -12.51 5.03 3.01
C TRP A 11 -12.87 5.37 1.56
N LEU A 12 -13.07 4.31 0.76
CA LEU A 12 -13.74 4.42 -0.53
C LEU A 12 -15.13 3.79 -0.40
N ARG A 13 -16.12 4.37 -1.06
CA ARG A 13 -17.51 3.90 -1.03
C ARG A 13 -18.12 3.93 -2.42
N THR A 14 -18.49 2.78 -2.93
CA THR A 14 -19.22 2.67 -4.19
C THR A 14 -20.63 2.13 -3.95
N SER A 15 -21.48 2.18 -4.96
CA SER A 15 -22.83 1.60 -4.87
C SER A 15 -22.83 0.09 -4.68
N VAL A 16 -21.76 -0.58 -5.09
CA VAL A 16 -21.62 -2.05 -5.00
C VAL A 16 -20.87 -2.45 -3.74
N HIS A 17 -19.87 -1.67 -3.35
CA HIS A 17 -19.04 -1.90 -2.17
C HIS A 17 -19.11 -0.66 -1.27
N PRO A 18 -19.98 -0.66 -0.25
CA PRO A 18 -20.20 0.52 0.60
C PRO A 18 -19.05 0.81 1.56
N GLU A 19 -18.16 -0.14 1.77
CA GLU A 19 -16.99 -0.01 2.65
C GLU A 19 -15.77 -0.67 1.99
N ILE A 20 -14.81 0.13 1.57
CA ILE A 20 -13.53 -0.27 1.03
C ILE A 20 -12.47 0.48 1.84
N THR A 21 -11.55 -0.25 2.45
CA THR A 21 -10.49 0.33 3.31
C THR A 21 -9.33 0.89 2.50
N CYS A 22 -8.61 1.85 3.10
CA CYS A 22 -7.23 2.19 2.78
C CYS A 22 -6.35 1.61 3.89
N HIS A 23 -6.07 0.30 3.84
CA HIS A 23 -5.43 -0.45 4.89
C HIS A 23 -3.91 -0.24 4.91
N CYS A 24 -3.47 0.76 5.65
CA CYS A 24 -2.06 1.06 5.87
C CYS A 24 -1.51 0.37 7.12
N LEU A 25 -0.17 0.30 7.22
CA LEU A 25 0.49 -0.23 8.41
C LEU A 25 1.42 0.82 9.02
N ILE A 26 1.44 0.88 10.37
CA ILE A 26 2.53 1.50 11.13
C ILE A 26 3.44 0.38 11.59
N LEU A 27 4.71 0.45 11.22
CA LEU A 27 5.75 -0.47 11.66
C LEU A 27 6.58 0.23 12.73
N GLN A 28 6.76 -0.42 13.89
CA GLN A 28 7.49 0.17 15.00
C GLN A 28 8.47 -0.81 15.63
N GLU A 29 9.68 -0.38 15.91
CA GLU A 29 10.67 -1.09 16.72
C GLU A 29 11.47 -0.08 17.54
N GLY A 30 11.14 0.04 18.83
CA GLY A 30 11.69 1.10 19.67
C GLY A 30 11.30 2.48 19.13
N ASP A 31 12.30 3.33 18.84
CA ASP A 31 12.09 4.66 18.27
C ASP A 31 12.00 4.68 16.74
N GLN A 32 12.26 3.53 16.07
CA GLN A 32 12.13 3.43 14.62
C GLN A 32 10.67 3.25 14.23
N VAL A 33 10.20 4.12 13.34
CA VAL A 33 8.83 4.09 12.82
C VAL A 33 8.85 4.24 11.30
N ALA A 34 8.06 3.42 10.62
CA ALA A 34 7.79 3.54 9.18
C ALA A 34 6.30 3.31 8.89
N LEU A 35 5.82 3.84 7.77
CA LEU A 35 4.49 3.53 7.24
C LEU A 35 4.60 2.62 6.01
N VAL A 36 3.64 1.72 5.84
CA VAL A 36 3.34 1.06 4.58
C VAL A 36 2.07 1.69 4.03
N ASP A 37 2.20 2.40 2.93
CA ASP A 37 1.25 3.33 2.35
C ASP A 37 0.77 4.42 3.32
N VAL A 38 0.12 5.45 2.82
CA VAL A 38 -0.28 6.62 3.60
C VAL A 38 -1.74 7.02 3.40
N GLY A 39 -2.45 6.29 2.56
CA GLY A 39 -3.88 6.51 2.34
C GLY A 39 -4.22 7.88 1.77
N ILE A 40 -5.40 8.35 2.15
CA ILE A 40 -5.91 9.68 1.89
C ILE A 40 -5.25 10.66 2.87
N GLY A 41 -4.77 11.81 2.38
CA GLY A 41 -4.07 12.80 3.21
C GLY A 41 -4.98 13.80 3.88
N VAL A 42 -4.45 14.49 4.90
CA VAL A 42 -5.10 15.64 5.54
C VAL A 42 -5.39 16.73 4.50
N LYS A 43 -4.41 17.01 3.61
CA LYS A 43 -4.57 18.00 2.56
C LYS A 43 -5.64 17.62 1.53
N ASP A 44 -5.83 16.31 1.28
CA ASP A 44 -6.91 15.83 0.41
C ASP A 44 -8.28 16.05 1.08
N ALA A 45 -8.35 15.87 2.40
CA ALA A 45 -9.57 16.12 3.15
C ALA A 45 -9.90 17.63 3.28
N GLU A 46 -8.89 18.50 3.29
CA GLU A 46 -9.05 19.96 3.32
C GLU A 46 -9.52 20.54 1.98
N ASP A 47 -9.02 20.03 0.86
CA ASP A 47 -9.37 20.49 -0.51
C ASP A 47 -9.53 19.31 -1.48
N PRO A 48 -10.57 18.49 -1.33
CA PRO A 48 -10.74 17.29 -2.14
C PRO A 48 -10.81 17.58 -3.65
N VAL A 49 -11.63 18.56 -4.02
CA VAL A 49 -11.88 18.87 -5.44
C VAL A 49 -10.66 19.54 -6.09
N GLY A 50 -9.99 20.45 -5.38
CA GLY A 50 -8.80 21.12 -5.90
C GLY A 50 -7.61 20.17 -6.08
N ARG A 51 -7.52 19.13 -5.27
CA ARG A 51 -6.41 18.18 -5.32
C ARG A 51 -6.68 16.97 -6.20
N LEU A 52 -7.85 16.33 -6.05
CA LEU A 52 -8.19 15.08 -6.74
C LEU A 52 -9.08 15.29 -7.97
N GLY A 53 -9.86 16.37 -7.98
CA GLY A 53 -10.87 16.60 -8.99
C GLY A 53 -12.16 15.79 -8.77
N GLN A 54 -13.31 16.42 -9.03
CA GLN A 54 -14.63 15.83 -8.76
C GLN A 54 -14.83 14.49 -9.48
N GLN A 55 -14.36 14.39 -10.72
CA GLN A 55 -14.53 13.17 -11.52
C GLN A 55 -13.87 11.95 -10.88
N LEU A 56 -12.65 12.10 -10.34
CA LEU A 56 -11.96 11.00 -9.66
C LEU A 56 -12.64 10.64 -8.34
N ILE A 57 -13.07 11.65 -7.58
CA ILE A 57 -13.81 11.47 -6.32
C ILE A 57 -15.06 10.61 -6.55
N ASP A 58 -15.86 10.97 -7.54
CA ASP A 58 -17.10 10.26 -7.84
C ASP A 58 -16.85 8.85 -8.39
N LEU A 59 -15.81 8.69 -9.22
CA LEU A 59 -15.47 7.40 -9.84
C LEU A 59 -14.97 6.38 -8.84
N ALA A 60 -14.06 6.79 -7.96
CA ALA A 60 -13.43 5.90 -6.98
C ALA A 60 -14.20 5.83 -5.64
N GLY A 61 -15.12 6.79 -5.42
CA GLY A 61 -15.92 6.83 -4.19
C GLY A 61 -15.15 7.32 -2.97
N PHE A 62 -14.18 8.23 -3.15
CA PHE A 62 -13.41 8.81 -2.06
C PHE A 62 -14.32 9.46 -1.02
N THR A 63 -14.07 9.16 0.25
CA THR A 63 -14.66 9.90 1.38
C THR A 63 -13.56 10.56 2.18
N PHE A 64 -13.85 11.76 2.68
CA PHE A 64 -12.83 12.59 3.32
C PHE A 64 -13.19 12.83 4.78
N ASP A 65 -12.34 12.32 5.66
CA ASP A 65 -12.37 12.57 7.10
C ASP A 65 -10.92 12.75 7.55
N ALA A 66 -10.58 13.96 8.00
CA ALA A 66 -9.21 14.25 8.40
C ALA A 66 -8.75 13.38 9.59
N ASP A 67 -9.67 12.94 10.46
CA ASP A 67 -9.35 12.09 11.62
C ASP A 67 -9.04 10.63 11.22
N GLU A 68 -9.42 10.22 10.01
CA GLU A 68 -9.13 8.90 9.45
C GLU A 68 -7.83 8.85 8.62
N THR A 69 -7.02 9.90 8.62
CA THR A 69 -5.73 9.93 7.88
C THR A 69 -4.61 9.24 8.66
N ALA A 70 -3.57 8.76 7.95
CA ALA A 70 -2.39 8.16 8.58
C ALA A 70 -1.71 9.14 9.56
N PHE A 71 -1.70 10.44 9.22
CA PHE A 71 -1.16 11.49 10.08
C PHE A 71 -1.85 11.52 11.45
N ARG A 72 -3.18 11.55 11.48
CA ARG A 72 -3.96 11.55 12.73
C ARG A 72 -3.86 10.22 13.47
N LYS A 73 -3.77 9.09 12.75
CA LYS A 73 -3.58 7.77 13.38
C LYS A 73 -2.22 7.66 14.11
N LEU A 74 -1.17 8.32 13.64
CA LEU A 74 0.10 8.43 14.36
C LEU A 74 -0.06 9.29 15.63
N GLU A 75 -0.65 10.49 15.52
CA GLU A 75 -0.90 11.36 16.69
C GLU A 75 -1.72 10.66 17.79
N GLN A 76 -2.79 9.95 17.41
CA GLN A 76 -3.63 9.17 18.34
C GLN A 76 -2.85 8.08 19.10
N ARG A 77 -1.71 7.63 18.55
CA ARG A 77 -0.78 6.67 19.18
C ARG A 77 0.36 7.34 19.94
N GLY A 78 0.39 8.66 20.00
CA GLY A 78 1.47 9.41 20.65
C GLY A 78 2.78 9.42 19.85
N ILE A 79 2.72 9.08 18.56
CA ILE A 79 3.85 9.14 17.63
C ILE A 79 3.78 10.50 16.92
N ASP A 80 4.86 11.28 16.99
CA ASP A 80 4.93 12.57 16.30
C ASP A 80 5.06 12.34 14.77
N PRO A 81 4.04 12.68 13.96
CA PRO A 81 4.08 12.49 12.53
C PRO A 81 5.20 13.27 11.83
N HIS A 82 5.63 14.40 12.42
CA HIS A 82 6.71 15.22 11.86
C HIS A 82 8.09 14.57 11.99
N CYS A 83 8.23 13.56 12.86
CA CYS A 83 9.44 12.78 13.05
C CYS A 83 9.47 11.48 12.23
N LEU A 84 8.42 11.20 11.42
CA LEU A 84 8.37 10.00 10.58
C LEU A 84 9.53 10.00 9.58
N GLY A 85 10.40 8.97 9.67
CA GLY A 85 11.60 8.87 8.84
C GLY A 85 11.36 8.20 7.49
N HIS A 86 10.46 7.22 7.43
CA HIS A 86 10.31 6.33 6.28
C HIS A 86 8.85 6.03 5.94
N ILE A 87 8.56 6.06 4.64
CA ILE A 87 7.31 5.55 4.04
C ILE A 87 7.71 4.51 2.99
N ILE A 88 7.02 3.40 2.96
CA ILE A 88 7.14 2.34 1.95
C ILE A 88 5.86 2.39 1.12
N LEU A 89 5.95 2.76 -0.14
CA LEU A 89 4.80 2.71 -1.04
C LEU A 89 4.75 1.37 -1.76
N THR A 90 3.58 0.74 -1.74
CA THR A 90 3.27 -0.40 -2.59
C THR A 90 3.20 0.06 -4.05
N HIS A 91 2.52 1.18 -4.30
CA HIS A 91 2.42 1.90 -5.56
C HIS A 91 1.89 3.33 -5.32
N ALA A 92 1.73 4.12 -6.37
CA ALA A 92 1.50 5.56 -6.23
C ALA A 92 0.07 6.02 -6.60
N ASP A 93 -0.93 5.13 -6.59
CA ASP A 93 -2.33 5.51 -6.75
C ASP A 93 -2.77 6.48 -5.63
N PRO A 94 -3.74 7.36 -5.89
CA PRO A 94 -4.07 8.46 -5.00
C PRO A 94 -4.58 8.02 -3.62
N ASP A 95 -5.17 6.86 -3.49
CA ASP A 95 -5.61 6.29 -2.22
C ASP A 95 -4.49 5.56 -1.45
N HIS A 96 -3.30 5.42 -2.02
CA HIS A 96 -2.07 4.93 -1.36
C HIS A 96 -1.09 6.06 -1.08
N ALA A 97 -0.99 7.04 -1.99
CA ALA A 97 -0.01 8.11 -1.96
C ALA A 97 -0.57 9.50 -1.57
N GLY A 98 -1.88 9.61 -1.32
CA GLY A 98 -2.54 10.89 -1.03
C GLY A 98 -1.96 11.64 0.15
N GLY A 99 -1.65 10.89 1.23
CA GLY A 99 -1.06 11.44 2.45
C GLY A 99 0.42 11.80 2.39
N LEU A 100 1.14 11.58 1.28
CA LEU A 100 2.59 11.87 1.21
C LEU A 100 2.93 13.32 1.57
N ALA A 101 2.08 14.27 1.18
CA ALA A 101 2.29 15.70 1.45
C ALA A 101 2.15 16.09 2.93
N ASP A 102 1.63 15.20 3.77
CA ASP A 102 1.54 15.39 5.23
C ASP A 102 2.87 15.04 5.91
N PHE A 103 3.76 14.31 5.21
CA PHE A 103 5.05 13.83 5.70
C PHE A 103 6.24 14.32 4.84
N PRO A 104 6.45 15.63 4.68
CA PRO A 104 7.44 16.16 3.72
C PRO A 104 8.88 15.83 4.09
N GLN A 105 9.13 15.36 5.31
CA GLN A 105 10.47 14.99 5.79
C GLN A 105 10.80 13.52 5.54
N ALA A 106 9.80 12.65 5.36
CA ALA A 106 9.99 11.21 5.20
C ALA A 106 10.69 10.85 3.89
N MET A 107 11.54 9.83 3.94
CA MET A 107 12.08 9.16 2.77
C MET A 107 11.03 8.17 2.23
N VAL A 108 10.71 8.28 0.95
CA VAL A 108 9.66 7.48 0.31
C VAL A 108 10.30 6.37 -0.51
N HIS A 109 10.28 5.16 0.03
CA HIS A 109 10.79 3.96 -0.63
C HIS A 109 9.74 3.40 -1.59
N VAL A 110 10.14 3.19 -2.83
CA VAL A 110 9.27 2.73 -3.91
C VAL A 110 10.08 1.93 -4.92
N SER A 111 9.46 1.10 -5.74
CA SER A 111 10.15 0.45 -6.86
C SER A 111 10.61 1.49 -7.88
N GLN A 112 11.73 1.22 -8.57
CA GLN A 112 12.18 2.11 -9.65
C GLN A 112 11.14 2.17 -10.76
N GLU A 113 10.53 1.03 -11.07
CA GLU A 113 9.51 0.90 -12.11
C GLU A 113 8.26 1.76 -11.81
N GLU A 114 7.86 1.86 -10.54
CA GLU A 114 6.75 2.71 -10.13
C GLU A 114 7.12 4.18 -10.26
N LEU A 115 8.31 4.56 -9.80
CA LEU A 115 8.77 5.95 -9.92
C LEU A 115 8.91 6.37 -11.40
N ASP A 116 9.37 5.48 -12.26
CA ASP A 116 9.44 5.74 -13.71
C ASP A 116 8.04 5.92 -14.29
N ASN A 117 7.06 5.13 -13.84
CA ASN A 117 5.67 5.24 -14.26
C ASN A 117 5.03 6.56 -13.80
N VAL A 118 5.27 6.99 -12.55
CA VAL A 118 4.87 8.31 -12.03
C VAL A 118 5.47 9.43 -12.89
N ASN A 119 6.78 9.36 -13.17
CA ASN A 119 7.49 10.38 -13.94
C ASN A 119 7.11 10.40 -15.42
N SER A 120 6.51 9.33 -15.94
CA SER A 120 6.00 9.29 -17.32
C SER A 120 4.77 10.18 -17.54
N GLY A 121 4.16 10.68 -16.47
CA GLY A 121 2.90 11.43 -16.54
C GLY A 121 1.69 10.53 -16.81
N HIS A 122 1.75 9.27 -16.38
CA HIS A 122 0.65 8.32 -16.56
C HIS A 122 -0.64 8.86 -15.90
N TRP A 123 -1.77 8.71 -16.58
CA TRP A 123 -3.06 9.31 -16.23
C TRP A 123 -3.61 8.91 -14.85
N ARG A 124 -3.20 7.77 -14.31
CA ARG A 124 -3.68 7.26 -13.02
C ARG A 124 -3.18 8.06 -11.82
N TYR A 125 -2.06 8.77 -11.97
CA TYR A 125 -1.43 9.48 -10.86
C TYR A 125 -1.91 10.91 -10.74
N VAL A 126 -2.17 11.33 -9.51
CA VAL A 126 -2.57 12.69 -9.17
C VAL A 126 -1.34 13.54 -8.86
N THR A 127 -1.01 14.49 -9.72
CA THR A 127 0.19 15.32 -9.59
C THR A 127 0.24 16.13 -8.28
N ALA A 128 -0.93 16.50 -7.71
CA ALA A 128 -1.00 17.20 -6.43
C ALA A 128 -0.41 16.39 -5.27
N ASN A 129 -0.41 15.05 -5.35
CA ASN A 129 0.16 14.18 -4.31
C ASN A 129 1.69 14.31 -4.25
N PHE A 130 2.33 14.71 -5.36
CA PHE A 130 3.79 14.81 -5.49
C PHE A 130 4.30 16.25 -5.59
N ALA A 131 3.41 17.26 -5.54
CA ALA A 131 3.76 18.67 -5.71
C ALA A 131 4.75 19.18 -4.65
N HIS A 132 4.80 18.55 -3.48
CA HIS A 132 5.76 18.86 -2.40
C HIS A 132 7.16 18.26 -2.63
N GLN A 133 7.38 17.57 -3.77
CA GLN A 133 8.65 16.94 -4.14
C GLN A 133 9.11 15.88 -3.12
N PRO A 134 8.44 14.71 -3.01
CA PRO A 134 8.80 13.67 -2.07
C PRO A 134 10.26 13.26 -2.17
N LYS A 135 10.88 12.91 -1.04
CA LYS A 135 12.26 12.41 -0.99
C LYS A 135 12.31 10.95 -1.45
N TRP A 136 12.21 10.74 -2.75
CA TRP A 136 12.18 9.41 -3.35
C TRP A 136 13.46 8.62 -3.08
N VAL A 137 13.29 7.35 -2.69
CA VAL A 137 14.36 6.35 -2.53
C VAL A 137 13.99 5.12 -3.38
N PRO A 138 14.22 5.20 -4.70
CA PRO A 138 13.84 4.12 -5.60
C PRO A 138 14.68 2.86 -5.37
N ARG A 139 14.05 1.70 -5.50
CA ARG A 139 14.66 0.38 -5.38
C ARG A 139 14.56 -0.38 -6.70
N ALA A 140 15.71 -0.67 -7.32
CA ALA A 140 15.78 -1.36 -8.61
C ALA A 140 16.37 -2.77 -8.52
N ILE A 141 17.26 -3.01 -7.54
CA ILE A 141 18.07 -4.22 -7.50
C ILE A 141 17.37 -5.28 -6.66
N ASN A 142 17.12 -6.44 -7.26
CA ASN A 142 16.65 -7.63 -6.55
C ASN A 142 17.84 -8.28 -5.83
N ASP A 143 18.02 -7.95 -4.55
CA ASP A 143 19.12 -8.41 -3.69
C ASP A 143 18.66 -9.37 -2.59
N ALA A 144 17.42 -9.83 -2.69
CA ALA A 144 16.80 -10.81 -1.81
C ALA A 144 15.81 -11.70 -2.60
N GLU A 145 15.28 -12.70 -1.91
CA GLU A 145 14.21 -13.58 -2.40
C GLU A 145 13.15 -13.76 -1.32
N PHE A 146 11.88 -13.84 -1.74
CA PHE A 146 10.74 -14.09 -0.87
C PHE A 146 9.88 -15.22 -1.45
N PHE A 147 10.04 -16.44 -0.93
CA PHE A 147 9.31 -17.65 -1.36
C PHE A 147 9.26 -17.85 -2.89
N GLY A 148 10.43 -17.72 -3.53
CA GLY A 148 10.60 -17.85 -4.98
C GLY A 148 10.28 -16.60 -5.80
N LEU A 149 9.89 -15.50 -5.16
CA LEU A 149 9.76 -14.19 -5.79
C LEU A 149 11.06 -13.38 -5.60
N PRO A 150 11.49 -12.61 -6.60
CA PRO A 150 12.54 -11.61 -6.38
C PRO A 150 12.09 -10.60 -5.33
N ALA A 151 13.02 -10.12 -4.52
CA ALA A 151 12.74 -9.13 -3.48
C ALA A 151 13.89 -8.13 -3.35
N ARG A 152 13.61 -6.98 -2.73
CA ARG A 152 14.54 -5.85 -2.58
C ARG A 152 14.58 -5.44 -1.12
N ARG A 153 15.76 -5.46 -0.48
CA ARG A 153 15.92 -5.00 0.90
C ARG A 153 15.70 -3.52 1.03
N LEU A 154 15.03 -3.12 2.10
CA LEU A 154 14.79 -1.72 2.44
C LEU A 154 15.67 -1.31 3.63
N PRO A 155 16.54 -0.28 3.48
CA PRO A 155 17.43 0.19 4.55
C PRO A 155 16.70 1.13 5.49
N LEU A 156 15.81 0.62 6.33
CA LEU A 156 14.93 1.39 7.21
C LEU A 156 15.46 1.53 8.64
N GLY A 157 16.55 0.85 8.98
CA GLY A 157 17.14 0.87 10.32
C GLY A 157 16.49 -0.06 11.34
N PHE A 158 15.56 -0.91 10.94
CA PHE A 158 15.02 -1.99 11.77
C PHE A 158 16.06 -3.10 12.00
N SER A 159 15.88 -3.90 13.05
CA SER A 159 16.79 -5.00 13.38
C SER A 159 16.79 -6.15 12.35
N GLN A 160 15.74 -6.25 11.55
CA GLN A 160 15.60 -7.22 10.48
C GLN A 160 15.22 -6.51 9.18
N ASP A 161 15.63 -7.09 8.03
CA ASP A 161 15.34 -6.54 6.72
C ASP A 161 13.85 -6.66 6.36
N ILE A 162 13.21 -5.53 6.11
CA ILE A 162 11.91 -5.47 5.45
C ILE A 162 12.16 -5.56 3.94
N LEU A 163 11.31 -6.30 3.22
CA LEU A 163 11.48 -6.53 1.79
C LEU A 163 10.36 -5.88 0.98
N LEU A 164 10.73 -5.21 -0.09
CA LEU A 164 9.82 -4.83 -1.16
C LEU A 164 9.78 -5.97 -2.17
N VAL A 165 8.61 -6.56 -2.38
CA VAL A 165 8.41 -7.74 -3.22
C VAL A 165 7.67 -7.32 -4.49
N PRO A 166 8.30 -7.35 -5.68
CA PRO A 166 7.62 -7.05 -6.93
C PRO A 166 6.40 -7.94 -7.15
N LEU A 167 5.23 -7.30 -7.26
CA LEU A 167 3.93 -7.88 -7.61
C LEU A 167 3.32 -7.00 -8.71
N PHE A 168 4.01 -6.97 -9.84
CA PHE A 168 3.68 -6.08 -10.95
C PHE A 168 2.34 -6.42 -11.60
N GLY A 169 1.76 -5.42 -12.26
CA GLY A 169 0.59 -5.57 -13.12
C GLY A 169 -0.54 -4.64 -12.76
N HIS A 170 -0.94 -4.49 -11.49
CA HIS A 170 -1.88 -3.46 -11.09
C HIS A 170 -1.36 -2.08 -11.51
N THR A 171 -0.15 -1.74 -11.10
CA THR A 171 0.69 -0.76 -11.77
C THR A 171 1.95 -1.43 -12.31
N LYS A 172 2.70 -0.75 -13.18
CA LYS A 172 3.96 -1.29 -13.74
C LYS A 172 5.02 -1.60 -12.68
N GLY A 173 4.95 -0.90 -11.54
CA GLY A 173 5.92 -1.02 -10.47
C GLY A 173 5.34 -1.45 -9.13
N HIS A 174 4.07 -1.90 -9.09
CA HIS A 174 3.41 -2.33 -7.88
C HIS A 174 4.20 -3.40 -7.12
N CYS A 175 4.30 -3.26 -5.80
CA CYS A 175 5.00 -4.20 -4.93
C CYS A 175 4.17 -4.54 -3.68
N GLY A 176 4.39 -5.72 -3.13
CA GLY A 176 4.04 -6.03 -1.75
C GLY A 176 5.17 -5.66 -0.79
N VAL A 177 4.87 -5.63 0.51
CA VAL A 177 5.84 -5.38 1.59
C VAL A 177 5.86 -6.56 2.54
N ALA A 178 6.99 -7.28 2.60
CA ALA A 178 7.18 -8.41 3.50
C ALA A 178 7.93 -7.97 4.76
N ILE A 179 7.31 -8.19 5.91
CA ILE A 179 7.77 -7.76 7.23
C ILE A 179 8.09 -9.00 8.06
N PRO A 180 9.34 -9.17 8.54
CA PRO A 180 9.72 -10.33 9.34
C PRO A 180 9.06 -10.31 10.73
N GLN A 181 8.58 -11.48 11.16
CA GLN A 181 7.93 -11.71 12.45
C GLN A 181 8.54 -12.93 13.16
N GLY A 182 9.82 -12.83 13.51
CA GLY A 182 10.61 -13.98 14.00
C GLY A 182 10.82 -15.00 12.89
N ASP A 183 10.32 -16.23 13.09
CA ASP A 183 10.37 -17.31 12.09
C ASP A 183 9.22 -17.24 11.06
N ARG A 184 8.40 -16.21 11.12
CA ARG A 184 7.24 -15.99 10.25
C ARG A 184 7.35 -14.67 9.51
N TRP A 185 6.46 -14.46 8.52
CA TRP A 185 6.36 -13.25 7.75
C TRP A 185 4.95 -12.70 7.75
N PHE A 186 4.84 -11.38 7.76
CA PHE A 186 3.62 -10.68 7.40
C PHE A 186 3.83 -10.03 6.03
N LEU A 187 2.96 -10.33 5.07
CA LEU A 187 3.01 -9.79 3.72
C LEU A 187 1.80 -8.87 3.47
N HIS A 188 2.04 -7.58 3.38
CA HIS A 188 1.06 -6.63 2.87
C HIS A 188 1.16 -6.62 1.35
N VAL A 189 0.10 -7.01 0.65
CA VAL A 189 0.17 -7.24 -0.80
C VAL A 189 -0.30 -6.03 -1.64
N GLY A 190 -0.68 -4.91 -0.99
CA GLY A 190 -1.26 -3.78 -1.69
C GLY A 190 -2.50 -4.19 -2.49
N ASP A 191 -2.51 -3.83 -3.77
CA ASP A 191 -3.58 -4.08 -4.73
C ASP A 191 -3.31 -5.27 -5.67
N ALA A 192 -2.39 -6.17 -5.29
CA ALA A 192 -2.19 -7.40 -6.04
C ALA A 192 -3.43 -8.34 -6.01
N TYR A 193 -4.29 -8.16 -5.00
CA TYR A 193 -5.70 -8.55 -4.99
C TYR A 193 -6.53 -7.49 -4.25
N TYR A 194 -7.80 -7.35 -4.58
CA TYR A 194 -8.72 -6.43 -3.89
C TYR A 194 -9.46 -7.12 -2.73
N LEU A 195 -9.78 -8.40 -2.90
CA LEU A 195 -10.48 -9.20 -1.89
C LEU A 195 -9.75 -10.52 -1.67
N LYS A 196 -9.60 -10.93 -0.43
CA LYS A 196 -8.98 -12.21 -0.06
C LYS A 196 -9.59 -13.41 -0.76
N ALA A 197 -10.87 -13.33 -1.12
CA ALA A 197 -11.56 -14.36 -1.85
C ALA A 197 -10.88 -14.72 -3.18
N GLU A 198 -10.19 -13.78 -3.82
CA GLU A 198 -9.45 -14.02 -5.07
C GLU A 198 -8.31 -15.04 -4.93
N LEU A 199 -7.83 -15.29 -3.71
CA LEU A 199 -6.82 -16.32 -3.47
C LEU A 199 -7.37 -17.75 -3.66
N THR A 200 -8.69 -17.96 -3.57
CA THR A 200 -9.31 -19.27 -3.64
C THR A 200 -10.39 -19.37 -4.73
N ASP A 201 -11.03 -18.27 -5.10
CA ASP A 201 -12.03 -18.20 -6.16
C ASP A 201 -11.39 -17.61 -7.43
N LEU A 202 -11.12 -18.47 -8.41
CA LEU A 202 -10.49 -18.10 -9.68
C LEU A 202 -11.42 -17.31 -10.62
N ASN A 203 -12.71 -17.24 -10.32
CA ASN A 203 -13.73 -16.57 -11.13
C ASN A 203 -14.47 -15.49 -10.33
N HIS A 204 -13.85 -14.94 -9.30
CA HIS A 204 -14.49 -13.92 -8.49
C HIS A 204 -14.80 -12.66 -9.33
N THR A 205 -16.00 -12.11 -9.14
CA THR A 205 -16.50 -11.00 -9.99
C THR A 205 -15.65 -9.72 -9.88
N VAL A 206 -14.91 -9.53 -8.79
CA VAL A 206 -13.97 -8.40 -8.61
C VAL A 206 -12.83 -8.42 -9.62
N ASP A 207 -12.52 -9.59 -10.22
CA ASP A 207 -11.48 -9.74 -11.23
C ASP A 207 -11.71 -8.82 -12.46
N GLN A 208 -12.95 -8.59 -12.84
CA GLN A 208 -13.30 -7.66 -13.93
C GLN A 208 -12.89 -6.21 -13.59
N LEU A 209 -13.06 -5.79 -12.35
CA LEU A 209 -12.60 -4.48 -11.89
C LEU A 209 -11.08 -4.42 -11.85
N ALA A 210 -10.44 -5.45 -11.33
CA ALA A 210 -8.99 -5.55 -11.24
C ALA A 210 -8.33 -5.52 -12.64
N GLU A 211 -8.90 -6.21 -13.63
CA GLU A 211 -8.47 -6.17 -15.03
C GLU A 211 -8.57 -4.75 -15.62
N MET A 212 -9.73 -4.08 -15.43
CA MET A 212 -9.92 -2.70 -15.94
C MET A 212 -8.96 -1.69 -15.31
N ARG A 213 -8.48 -1.96 -14.10
CA ARG A 213 -7.58 -1.08 -13.36
C ARG A 213 -6.10 -1.42 -13.54
N ALA A 214 -5.78 -2.57 -14.13
CA ALA A 214 -4.41 -3.01 -14.34
C ALA A 214 -3.72 -2.25 -15.48
N ASP A 215 -2.45 -1.87 -15.28
CA ASP A 215 -1.57 -1.38 -16.35
C ASP A 215 -1.15 -2.56 -17.27
N ASP A 216 -1.02 -3.76 -16.68
CA ASP A 216 -0.68 -5.01 -17.36
C ASP A 216 -1.42 -6.17 -16.67
N ASN A 217 -2.50 -6.64 -17.30
CA ASN A 217 -3.33 -7.67 -16.71
C ASN A 217 -2.65 -9.06 -16.69
N GLU A 218 -1.75 -9.36 -17.63
CA GLU A 218 -1.00 -10.62 -17.64
C GLU A 218 -0.06 -10.68 -16.44
N ALA A 219 0.74 -9.64 -16.23
CA ALA A 219 1.62 -9.54 -15.06
C ALA A 219 0.85 -9.52 -13.72
N ARG A 220 -0.36 -8.89 -13.68
CA ARG A 220 -1.24 -8.92 -12.51
C ARG A 220 -1.69 -10.35 -12.18
N LEU A 221 -2.09 -11.11 -13.17
CA LEU A 221 -2.51 -12.51 -13.00
C LEU A 221 -1.34 -13.40 -12.55
N GLU A 222 -0.13 -13.20 -13.09
CA GLU A 222 1.08 -13.88 -12.63
C GLU A 222 1.37 -13.57 -11.15
N SER A 223 1.28 -12.29 -10.76
CA SER A 223 1.45 -11.85 -9.37
C SER A 223 0.42 -12.50 -8.44
N LEU A 224 -0.85 -12.53 -8.85
CA LEU A 224 -1.93 -13.17 -8.08
C LEU A 224 -1.71 -14.70 -7.94
N ASP A 225 -1.25 -15.37 -8.99
CA ASP A 225 -0.96 -16.82 -8.94
C ASP A 225 0.22 -17.13 -8.01
N HIS A 226 1.23 -16.27 -7.93
CA HIS A 226 2.28 -16.38 -6.92
C HIS A 226 1.73 -16.25 -5.51
N LEU A 227 0.82 -15.29 -5.25
CA LEU A 227 0.18 -15.13 -3.94
C LEU A 227 -0.69 -16.32 -3.58
N ARG A 228 -1.43 -16.88 -4.53
CA ARG A 228 -2.22 -18.12 -4.36
C ARG A 228 -1.33 -19.31 -3.96
N ARG A 229 -0.14 -19.41 -4.60
CA ARG A 229 0.84 -20.45 -4.24
C ARG A 229 1.36 -20.26 -2.81
N ILE A 230 1.74 -19.03 -2.43
CA ILE A 230 2.20 -18.73 -1.08
C ILE A 230 1.09 -19.04 -0.06
N ALA A 231 -0.16 -18.64 -0.32
CA ALA A 231 -1.31 -18.91 0.55
C ALA A 231 -1.59 -20.40 0.74
N ARG A 232 -1.31 -21.23 -0.28
CA ARG A 232 -1.53 -22.68 -0.22
C ARG A 232 -0.36 -23.42 0.42
N GLU A 233 0.88 -23.04 0.10
CA GLU A 233 2.09 -23.83 0.42
C GLU A 233 2.83 -23.32 1.64
N HIS A 234 2.60 -22.08 2.07
CA HIS A 234 3.34 -21.40 3.14
C HIS A 234 2.43 -20.69 4.16
N ALA A 235 1.15 -21.10 4.29
CA ALA A 235 0.21 -20.51 5.23
C ALA A 235 0.61 -20.64 6.71
N ASP A 236 1.48 -21.58 7.02
CA ASP A 236 2.02 -21.81 8.36
C ASP A 236 3.06 -20.75 8.76
N VAL A 237 3.74 -20.14 7.78
CA VAL A 237 4.82 -19.17 8.02
C VAL A 237 4.56 -17.79 7.41
N VAL A 238 3.60 -17.63 6.48
CA VAL A 238 3.25 -16.35 5.87
C VAL A 238 1.79 -16.00 6.18
N THR A 239 1.59 -14.89 6.88
CA THR A 239 0.28 -14.23 6.98
C THR A 239 0.25 -13.09 5.97
N MET A 240 -0.81 -12.96 5.15
CA MET A 240 -0.92 -11.87 4.20
C MET A 240 -2.24 -11.12 4.33
N CYS A 241 -2.24 -9.85 3.91
CA CYS A 241 -3.43 -9.03 3.77
C CYS A 241 -3.35 -8.13 2.54
N GLY A 242 -4.52 -7.85 1.96
CA GLY A 242 -4.71 -6.84 0.93
C GLY A 242 -5.00 -5.47 1.52
N TYR A 243 -5.15 -4.49 0.65
CA TYR A 243 -5.38 -3.10 1.02
C TYR A 243 -6.87 -2.75 1.20
N HIS A 244 -7.73 -3.33 0.37
CA HIS A 244 -9.13 -2.91 0.23
C HIS A 244 -10.15 -3.81 0.96
N ASP A 245 -9.75 -5.00 1.40
CA ASP A 245 -10.68 -5.95 2.04
C ASP A 245 -10.98 -5.54 3.49
N VAL A 246 -12.16 -4.96 3.70
CA VAL A 246 -12.65 -4.59 5.03
C VAL A 246 -12.74 -5.76 6.00
N THR A 247 -12.94 -6.99 5.48
CA THR A 247 -13.02 -8.20 6.30
C THR A 247 -11.66 -8.58 6.87
N GLU A 248 -10.61 -8.47 6.05
CA GLU A 248 -9.24 -8.66 6.50
C GLU A 248 -8.83 -7.59 7.51
N TRP A 249 -9.06 -6.31 7.19
CA TRP A 249 -8.75 -5.22 8.11
C TRP A 249 -9.41 -5.41 9.48
N ARG A 250 -10.71 -5.74 9.52
CA ARG A 250 -11.44 -6.01 10.77
C ARG A 250 -10.90 -7.22 11.53
N ALA A 251 -10.32 -8.20 10.85
CA ALA A 251 -9.71 -9.36 11.51
C ALA A 251 -8.43 -9.00 12.28
N PHE A 252 -7.68 -7.99 11.81
CA PHE A 252 -6.44 -7.53 12.44
C PHE A 252 -6.65 -6.40 13.48
N THR A 253 -7.83 -5.79 13.54
CA THR A 253 -8.12 -4.63 14.41
C THR A 253 -9.08 -4.94 15.57
N LYS A 254 -9.38 -6.22 15.81
CA LYS A 254 -10.22 -6.70 16.92
C LYS A 254 -9.49 -6.75 18.24
#